data_20f1cf63dece44ae85cee414762125b6
#
_entry.id   20f1cf63dece44ae85cee414762125b6
#
_cell.length_a   1.000
_cell.length_b   1.000
_cell.length_c   1.000
_cell.angle_alpha   90.00
_cell.angle_beta   90.00
_cell.angle_gamma   90.00
#
_symmetry.space_group_name_H-M   'P 1'
#
loop_
_entity.id
_entity.type
_entity.pdbx_description
1 polymer ?
#
loop_
_entity_poly.entity_id
_entity_poly.type
_entity_poly.pdbx_seq_one_letter_code
_entity_poly.pdbx_strand_id
1 'polypeptide(L)'
;MSSPPPSLPVTNNQSTTTPSIATPALRSFISRLSSSLRHSFSQRRPWSELVDRSAFSRPETLTDAVSRIRKNFLYFRINYTSLLAVILAFSLLSHPFSLIILLSLLGAWLFLYLFRPSDQPLVIAGRTLSDRETLLILIVFTIVAVFLTEIGSVMISAVLVGLAIVCVHGAFRVPEELFFDDQEQSNGGLLSFLGGRRIIKKVAQPVARV
;
A
#
# COMPACT_ATOMS: atom_id res chain seq x y z
N MET A 1 -71.76 -3.04 29.15
CA MET A 1 -70.55 -3.80 29.57
C MET A 1 -69.60 -3.86 28.40
N SER A 2 -68.64 -2.94 28.36
CA SER A 2 -67.64 -2.87 27.29
C SER A 2 -66.34 -3.45 27.83
N SER A 3 -65.86 -4.51 27.18
CA SER A 3 -64.60 -5.14 27.51
C SER A 3 -63.40 -4.26 27.09
N PRO A 4 -62.32 -4.16 27.88
CA PRO A 4 -61.12 -3.42 27.50
C PRO A 4 -60.31 -4.20 26.46
N PRO A 5 -59.55 -3.50 25.59
CA PRO A 5 -58.73 -4.15 24.57
C PRO A 5 -57.49 -4.84 25.17
N PRO A 6 -57.01 -5.93 24.56
CA PRO A 6 -55.84 -6.65 25.06
C PRO A 6 -54.53 -5.82 24.90
N SER A 7 -53.81 -5.70 26.01
CA SER A 7 -52.46 -5.10 26.04
C SER A 7 -51.44 -6.00 25.35
N LEU A 8 -50.79 -5.47 24.33
CA LEU A 8 -49.64 -6.13 23.65
C LEU A 8 -48.44 -6.18 24.60
N PRO A 9 -47.68 -7.28 24.65
CA PRO A 9 -46.46 -7.35 25.40
C PRO A 9 -45.38 -6.45 24.78
N VAL A 10 -44.95 -5.47 25.52
CA VAL A 10 -43.74 -4.68 25.17
C VAL A 10 -42.53 -5.56 25.38
N THR A 11 -42.04 -6.13 24.30
CA THR A 11 -40.74 -6.83 24.30
C THR A 11 -39.63 -5.77 24.39
N ASN A 12 -39.16 -5.53 25.60
CA ASN A 12 -38.02 -4.69 25.87
C ASN A 12 -36.74 -5.43 25.47
N ASN A 13 -36.39 -5.38 24.18
CA ASN A 13 -35.09 -5.80 23.70
C ASN A 13 -34.06 -4.77 24.18
N GLN A 14 -33.68 -4.82 25.43
CA GLN A 14 -32.41 -4.26 25.89
C GLN A 14 -31.29 -5.10 25.26
N SER A 15 -30.91 -4.70 24.06
CA SER A 15 -29.61 -5.09 23.48
C SER A 15 -28.56 -4.57 24.46
N THR A 16 -27.98 -5.47 25.26
CA THR A 16 -26.74 -5.23 25.99
C THR A 16 -25.64 -4.91 24.95
N THR A 17 -25.55 -3.64 24.62
CA THR A 17 -24.45 -3.09 23.83
C THR A 17 -23.22 -3.15 24.72
N THR A 18 -22.48 -4.26 24.67
CA THR A 18 -21.09 -4.25 25.07
C THR A 18 -20.40 -3.10 24.31
N PRO A 19 -19.73 -2.16 24.99
CA PRO A 19 -19.05 -1.07 24.30
C PRO A 19 -17.96 -1.65 23.42
N SER A 20 -18.28 -1.79 22.13
CA SER A 20 -17.29 -2.14 21.12
C SER A 20 -16.33 -0.98 21.00
N ILE A 21 -15.10 -1.16 21.48
CA ILE A 21 -14.01 -0.18 21.47
C ILE A 21 -13.68 0.32 20.04
N ALA A 22 -14.13 -0.42 19.03
CA ALA A 22 -13.91 -0.05 17.63
C ALA A 22 -15.10 0.75 17.10
N THR A 23 -14.88 2.02 16.79
CA THR A 23 -15.85 2.85 16.07
C THR A 23 -16.19 2.20 14.70
N PRO A 24 -17.40 2.41 14.15
CA PRO A 24 -17.79 1.88 12.84
C PRO A 24 -16.79 2.25 11.74
N ALA A 25 -16.19 3.45 11.84
CA ALA A 25 -15.15 3.92 10.92
C ALA A 25 -13.86 3.09 10.98
N LEU A 26 -13.38 2.76 12.19
CA LEU A 26 -12.20 1.92 12.36
C LEU A 26 -12.45 0.50 11.82
N ARG A 27 -13.62 -0.07 12.08
CA ARG A 27 -13.99 -1.40 11.57
C ARG A 27 -14.05 -1.45 10.05
N SER A 28 -14.65 -0.43 9.42
CA SER A 28 -14.71 -0.32 7.96
C SER A 28 -13.33 -0.08 7.34
N PHE A 29 -12.46 0.67 8.00
CA PHE A 29 -11.07 0.86 7.58
C PHE A 29 -10.28 -0.46 7.61
N ILE A 30 -10.33 -1.18 8.73
CA ILE A 30 -9.65 -2.48 8.87
C ILE A 30 -10.17 -3.49 7.84
N SER A 31 -11.47 -3.54 7.57
CA SER A 31 -12.04 -4.45 6.57
C SER A 31 -11.58 -4.11 5.15
N ARG A 32 -11.54 -2.83 4.78
CA ARG A 32 -11.01 -2.37 3.49
C ARG A 32 -9.53 -2.65 3.36
N LEU A 33 -8.74 -2.38 4.40
CA LEU A 33 -7.30 -2.66 4.41
C LEU A 33 -7.04 -4.16 4.25
N SER A 34 -7.72 -5.01 5.00
CA SER A 34 -7.55 -6.46 4.92
C SER A 34 -7.96 -7.02 3.56
N SER A 35 -9.04 -6.52 2.95
CA SER A 35 -9.47 -6.93 1.61
C SER A 35 -8.47 -6.50 0.54
N SER A 36 -7.95 -5.26 0.62
CA SER A 36 -6.93 -4.75 -0.30
C SER A 36 -5.63 -5.53 -0.19
N LEU A 37 -5.18 -5.83 1.03
CA LEU A 37 -3.98 -6.66 1.26
C LEU A 37 -4.19 -8.07 0.70
N ARG A 38 -5.32 -8.71 1.00
CA ARG A 38 -5.62 -10.05 0.48
C ARG A 38 -5.64 -10.08 -1.05
N HIS A 39 -6.25 -9.08 -1.68
CA HIS A 39 -6.25 -8.94 -3.14
C HIS A 39 -4.84 -8.74 -3.69
N SER A 40 -4.03 -7.87 -3.09
CA SER A 40 -2.64 -7.66 -3.50
C SER A 40 -1.81 -8.94 -3.36
N PHE A 41 -1.93 -9.64 -2.23
CA PHE A 41 -1.21 -10.90 -2.03
C PHE A 41 -1.66 -12.04 -2.95
N SER A 42 -2.90 -12.02 -3.45
CA SER A 42 -3.37 -13.01 -4.44
C SER A 42 -2.69 -12.85 -5.80
N GLN A 43 -2.19 -11.65 -6.11
CA GLN A 43 -1.47 -11.33 -7.36
C GLN A 43 0.05 -11.57 -7.28
N ARG A 44 0.54 -12.12 -6.16
CA ARG A 44 1.97 -12.45 -6.03
C ARG A 44 2.37 -13.56 -6.99
N ARG A 45 3.57 -13.46 -7.54
CA ARG A 45 4.18 -14.55 -8.31
C ARG A 45 4.68 -15.65 -7.37
N PRO A 46 4.77 -16.90 -7.83
CA PRO A 46 5.33 -17.99 -7.03
C PRO A 46 6.75 -17.64 -6.56
N TRP A 47 7.05 -17.89 -5.28
CA TRP A 47 8.38 -17.64 -4.73
C TRP A 47 9.47 -18.52 -5.37
N SER A 48 9.09 -19.74 -5.81
CA SER A 48 9.97 -20.65 -6.56
C SER A 48 10.50 -20.00 -7.84
N GLU A 49 9.67 -19.26 -8.54
CA GLU A 49 10.05 -18.53 -9.74
C GLU A 49 11.03 -17.41 -9.42
N LEU A 50 10.87 -16.69 -8.30
CA LEU A 50 11.79 -15.64 -7.88
C LEU A 50 13.21 -16.19 -7.62
N VAL A 51 13.33 -17.41 -7.08
CA VAL A 51 14.59 -18.03 -6.63
C VAL A 51 15.15 -19.00 -7.67
N ASP A 52 14.52 -19.11 -8.86
CA ASP A 52 14.98 -20.03 -9.92
C ASP A 52 16.37 -19.65 -10.41
N ARG A 53 17.35 -20.51 -10.05
CA ARG A 53 18.76 -20.30 -10.38
C ARG A 53 19.04 -20.36 -11.89
N SER A 54 18.23 -21.08 -12.67
CA SER A 54 18.39 -21.20 -14.11
C SER A 54 18.15 -19.89 -14.84
N ALA A 55 17.37 -18.98 -14.23
CA ALA A 55 17.01 -17.69 -14.78
C ALA A 55 18.03 -16.57 -14.46
N PHE A 56 19.17 -16.88 -13.81
CA PHE A 56 20.17 -15.87 -13.47
C PHE A 56 21.32 -15.87 -14.49
N SER A 57 21.63 -14.70 -15.02
CA SER A 57 22.80 -14.47 -15.85
C SER A 57 23.40 -13.09 -15.60
N ARG A 58 24.71 -12.97 -15.85
CA ARG A 58 25.39 -11.67 -15.73
C ARG A 58 24.90 -10.73 -16.83
N PRO A 59 24.51 -9.48 -16.49
CA PRO A 59 24.18 -8.48 -17.51
C PRO A 59 25.42 -8.10 -18.32
N GLU A 60 25.25 -7.89 -19.62
CA GLU A 60 26.35 -7.56 -20.52
C GLU A 60 26.80 -6.10 -20.36
N THR A 61 25.85 -5.21 -20.12
CA THR A 61 26.07 -3.77 -20.00
C THR A 61 25.29 -3.20 -18.82
N LEU A 62 25.66 -1.99 -18.38
CA LEU A 62 24.87 -1.26 -17.36
C LEU A 62 23.46 -0.94 -17.87
N THR A 63 23.31 -0.65 -19.15
CA THR A 63 22.00 -0.40 -19.77
C THR A 63 21.12 -1.65 -19.73
N ASP A 64 21.70 -2.82 -20.01
CA ASP A 64 21.01 -4.10 -19.88
C ASP A 64 20.60 -4.36 -18.42
N ALA A 65 21.52 -4.14 -17.46
CA ALA A 65 21.20 -4.28 -16.04
C ALA A 65 20.01 -3.40 -15.61
N VAL A 66 19.99 -2.12 -15.99
CA VAL A 66 18.90 -1.19 -15.67
C VAL A 66 17.59 -1.62 -16.34
N SER A 67 17.65 -2.07 -17.60
CA SER A 67 16.49 -2.59 -18.31
C SER A 67 15.91 -3.82 -17.60
N ARG A 68 16.77 -4.78 -17.20
CA ARG A 68 16.37 -5.97 -16.44
C ARG A 68 15.76 -5.62 -15.09
N ILE A 69 16.37 -4.71 -14.33
CA ILE A 69 15.81 -4.22 -13.03
C ILE A 69 14.41 -3.69 -13.26
N ARG A 70 14.20 -2.81 -14.25
CA ARG A 70 12.89 -2.21 -14.53
C ARG A 70 11.85 -3.27 -14.89
N LYS A 71 12.20 -4.21 -15.76
CA LYS A 71 11.33 -5.29 -16.20
C LYS A 71 10.98 -6.20 -15.01
N ASN A 72 11.96 -6.70 -14.28
CA ASN A 72 11.76 -7.56 -13.13
C ASN A 72 10.99 -6.85 -12.00
N PHE A 73 11.21 -5.54 -11.80
CA PHE A 73 10.45 -4.76 -10.82
C PHE A 73 8.95 -4.73 -11.15
N LEU A 74 8.59 -4.54 -12.40
CA LEU A 74 7.19 -4.56 -12.84
C LEU A 74 6.57 -5.95 -12.68
N TYR A 75 7.32 -6.99 -13.02
CA TYR A 75 6.86 -8.37 -12.95
C TYR A 75 6.69 -8.88 -11.52
N PHE A 76 7.69 -8.67 -10.64
CA PHE A 76 7.73 -9.13 -9.26
C PHE A 76 7.30 -8.06 -8.25
N ARG A 77 6.60 -7.01 -8.66
CA ARG A 77 6.28 -5.85 -7.81
C ARG A 77 5.73 -6.24 -6.42
N ILE A 78 4.82 -7.22 -6.35
CA ILE A 78 4.20 -7.65 -5.09
C ILE A 78 5.21 -8.44 -4.24
N ASN A 79 5.99 -9.31 -4.86
CA ASN A 79 7.04 -10.08 -4.17
C ASN A 79 8.12 -9.15 -3.60
N TYR A 80 8.59 -8.18 -4.37
CA TYR A 80 9.57 -7.19 -3.91
C TYR A 80 9.02 -6.28 -2.81
N THR A 81 7.76 -5.83 -2.94
CA THR A 81 7.10 -5.07 -1.86
C THR A 81 6.97 -5.91 -0.59
N SER A 82 6.63 -7.20 -0.72
CA SER A 82 6.58 -8.12 0.42
C SER A 82 7.94 -8.32 1.06
N LEU A 83 9.00 -8.45 0.25
CA LEU A 83 10.38 -8.56 0.73
C LEU A 83 10.80 -7.30 1.51
N LEU A 84 10.54 -6.12 0.94
CA LEU A 84 10.81 -4.84 1.60
C LEU A 84 10.05 -4.73 2.92
N ALA A 85 8.78 -5.13 2.96
CA ALA A 85 7.96 -5.12 4.17
C ALA A 85 8.52 -6.05 5.26
N VAL A 86 9.00 -7.24 4.88
CA VAL A 86 9.64 -8.19 5.81
C VAL A 86 10.95 -7.62 6.37
N ILE A 87 11.81 -7.03 5.51
CA ILE A 87 13.06 -6.40 5.93
C ILE A 87 12.78 -5.25 6.90
N LEU A 88 11.79 -4.41 6.59
CA LEU A 88 11.38 -3.30 7.43
C LEU A 88 10.84 -3.79 8.79
N ALA A 89 9.96 -4.79 8.76
CA ALA A 89 9.41 -5.39 9.98
C ALA A 89 10.50 -5.99 10.86
N PHE A 90 11.44 -6.73 10.27
CA PHE A 90 12.57 -7.29 11.00
C PHE A 90 13.48 -6.22 11.58
N SER A 91 13.78 -5.16 10.81
CA SER A 91 14.57 -4.02 11.26
C SER A 91 13.92 -3.30 12.45
N LEU A 92 12.60 -3.05 12.37
CA LEU A 92 11.86 -2.42 13.48
C LEU A 92 11.79 -3.33 14.71
N LEU A 93 11.62 -4.64 14.51
CA LEU A 93 11.58 -5.61 15.61
C LEU A 93 12.93 -5.68 16.35
N SER A 94 14.04 -5.49 15.63
CA SER A 94 15.38 -5.40 16.20
C SER A 94 15.63 -4.09 16.97
N HIS A 95 14.76 -3.07 16.79
CA HIS A 95 14.84 -1.77 17.45
C HIS A 95 13.55 -1.47 18.23
N PRO A 96 13.33 -2.10 19.39
CA PRO A 96 12.04 -2.08 20.09
C PRO A 96 11.60 -0.66 20.50
N PHE A 97 12.52 0.22 20.87
CA PHE A 97 12.18 1.62 21.18
C PHE A 97 11.64 2.35 19.95
N SER A 98 12.25 2.20 18.80
CA SER A 98 11.77 2.76 17.54
C SER A 98 10.39 2.22 17.17
N LEU A 99 10.17 0.93 17.38
CA LEU A 99 8.87 0.28 17.14
C LEU A 99 7.78 0.87 18.06
N ILE A 100 8.05 1.02 19.36
CA ILE A 100 7.09 1.58 20.32
C ILE A 100 6.73 3.02 19.95
N ILE A 101 7.71 3.85 19.62
CA ILE A 101 7.48 5.25 19.22
C ILE A 101 6.68 5.31 17.93
N LEU A 102 7.01 4.47 16.93
CA LEU A 102 6.27 4.42 15.68
C LEU A 102 4.82 3.97 15.88
N LEU A 103 4.56 2.96 16.72
CA LEU A 103 3.21 2.51 17.04
C LEU A 103 2.43 3.57 17.83
N SER A 104 3.09 4.27 18.77
CA SER A 104 2.47 5.37 19.52
C SER A 104 2.10 6.52 18.59
N LEU A 105 2.98 6.86 17.65
CA LEU A 105 2.74 7.90 16.64
C LEU A 105 1.59 7.51 15.71
N LEU A 106 1.57 6.27 15.23
CA LEU A 106 0.48 5.73 14.42
C LEU A 106 -0.84 5.76 15.20
N GLY A 107 -0.84 5.34 16.47
CA GLY A 107 -1.99 5.44 17.35
C GLY A 107 -2.48 6.87 17.51
N ALA A 108 -1.57 7.82 17.74
CA ALA A 108 -1.91 9.24 17.82
C ALA A 108 -2.59 9.76 16.54
N TRP A 109 -2.04 9.45 15.37
CA TRP A 109 -2.66 9.81 14.09
C TRP A 109 -4.04 9.18 13.88
N LEU A 110 -4.18 7.89 14.21
CA LEU A 110 -5.45 7.19 14.05
C LEU A 110 -6.52 7.72 15.02
N PHE A 111 -6.21 7.87 16.31
CA PHE A 111 -7.22 8.19 17.34
C PHE A 111 -7.46 9.69 17.50
N LEU A 112 -6.43 10.53 17.36
CA LEU A 112 -6.58 11.97 17.57
C LEU A 112 -7.02 12.72 16.30
N TYR A 113 -6.79 12.17 15.12
CA TYR A 113 -7.09 12.82 13.86
C TYR A 113 -8.06 12.03 12.98
N LEU A 114 -7.72 10.78 12.61
CA LEU A 114 -8.46 10.03 11.57
C LEU A 114 -9.81 9.49 12.03
N PHE A 115 -9.90 8.96 13.25
CA PHE A 115 -11.11 8.33 13.79
C PHE A 115 -11.84 9.17 14.82
N ARG A 116 -11.40 10.42 15.04
CA ARG A 116 -12.08 11.34 15.92
C ARG A 116 -13.43 11.74 15.31
N PRO A 117 -14.54 11.71 16.10
CA PRO A 117 -15.80 12.27 15.67
C PRO A 117 -15.65 13.80 15.48
N SER A 118 -16.13 14.32 14.34
CA SER A 118 -16.07 15.77 14.01
C SER A 118 -16.84 16.64 15.01
N ASP A 119 -17.78 16.06 15.75
CA ASP A 119 -18.69 16.76 16.64
C ASP A 119 -18.12 17.00 18.04
N GLN A 120 -16.98 16.40 18.38
CA GLN A 120 -16.37 16.50 19.70
C GLN A 120 -15.01 17.21 19.61
N PRO A 121 -14.88 18.44 20.15
CA PRO A 121 -13.59 19.11 20.22
C PRO A 121 -12.62 18.32 21.11
N LEU A 122 -11.38 18.24 20.69
CA LEU A 122 -10.33 17.61 21.51
C LEU A 122 -9.95 18.54 22.65
N VAL A 123 -10.15 18.10 23.88
CA VAL A 123 -9.77 18.86 25.07
C VAL A 123 -8.48 18.28 25.63
N ILE A 124 -7.37 19.02 25.51
CA ILE A 124 -6.07 18.67 26.11
C ILE A 124 -5.69 19.76 27.11
N ALA A 125 -5.43 19.38 28.36
CA ALA A 125 -5.06 20.29 29.44
C ALA A 125 -6.04 21.47 29.62
N GLY A 126 -7.34 21.23 29.45
CA GLY A 126 -8.39 22.24 29.61
C GLY A 126 -8.56 23.20 28.40
N ARG A 127 -7.80 23.01 27.32
CA ARG A 127 -7.95 23.77 26.06
C ARG A 127 -8.64 22.92 24.99
N THR A 128 -9.62 23.52 24.33
CA THR A 128 -10.26 22.91 23.15
C THR A 128 -9.39 23.16 21.94
N LEU A 129 -8.95 22.08 21.27
CA LEU A 129 -8.13 22.15 20.08
C LEU A 129 -9.01 21.98 18.82
N SER A 130 -8.82 22.85 17.87
CA SER A 130 -9.41 22.73 16.54
C SER A 130 -8.72 21.62 15.74
N ASP A 131 -9.33 21.16 14.64
CA ASP A 131 -8.75 20.13 13.76
C ASP A 131 -7.43 20.56 13.17
N ARG A 132 -7.29 21.85 12.83
CA ARG A 132 -6.05 22.41 12.28
C ARG A 132 -4.93 22.43 13.33
N GLU A 133 -5.22 22.80 14.57
CA GLU A 133 -4.26 22.78 15.67
C GLU A 133 -3.83 21.36 15.99
N THR A 134 -4.76 20.41 16.05
CA THR A 134 -4.46 18.99 16.23
C THR A 134 -3.56 18.47 15.12
N LEU A 135 -3.84 18.79 13.85
CA LEU A 135 -3.01 18.43 12.71
C LEU A 135 -1.60 18.99 12.82
N LEU A 136 -1.47 20.29 13.14
CA LEU A 136 -0.16 20.94 13.29
C LEU A 136 0.64 20.31 14.43
N ILE A 137 0.02 20.05 15.57
CA ILE A 137 0.67 19.39 16.72
C ILE A 137 1.16 17.99 16.32
N LEU A 138 0.34 17.18 15.62
CA LEU A 138 0.73 15.86 15.17
C LEU A 138 1.89 15.91 14.16
N ILE A 139 1.88 16.86 13.23
CA ILE A 139 2.98 17.07 12.26
C ILE A 139 4.27 17.42 13.00
N VAL A 140 4.23 18.41 13.87
CA VAL A 140 5.41 18.84 14.64
C VAL A 140 5.93 17.70 15.49
N PHE A 141 5.04 16.98 16.19
CA PHE A 141 5.43 15.84 17.01
C PHE A 141 6.04 14.72 16.17
N THR A 142 5.50 14.45 14.97
CA THR A 142 6.07 13.47 14.02
C THR A 142 7.48 13.87 13.60
N ILE A 143 7.68 15.15 13.22
CA ILE A 143 9.00 15.66 12.83
C ILE A 143 9.98 15.49 13.99
N VAL A 144 9.60 15.95 15.16
CA VAL A 144 10.44 15.84 16.38
C VAL A 144 10.76 14.37 16.67
N ALA A 145 9.77 13.47 16.65
CA ALA A 145 9.97 12.05 16.90
C ALA A 145 10.95 11.43 15.89
N VAL A 146 10.80 11.72 14.59
CA VAL A 146 11.67 11.19 13.54
C VAL A 146 13.10 11.70 13.65
N PHE A 147 13.29 12.98 13.99
CA PHE A 147 14.64 13.59 14.05
C PHE A 147 15.35 13.37 15.38
N LEU A 148 14.64 13.30 16.51
CA LEU A 148 15.25 13.07 17.82
C LEU A 148 15.44 11.59 18.16
N THR A 149 14.81 10.69 17.39
CA THR A 149 14.93 9.25 17.61
C THR A 149 15.60 8.58 16.43
N GLU A 150 16.01 7.33 16.62
CA GLU A 150 16.64 6.54 15.55
C GLU A 150 15.66 5.99 14.51
N ILE A 151 14.35 6.29 14.63
CA ILE A 151 13.32 5.76 13.72
C ILE A 151 13.64 6.08 12.26
N GLY A 152 14.01 7.34 11.97
CA GLY A 152 14.33 7.77 10.62
C GLY A 152 15.50 6.99 10.02
N SER A 153 16.59 6.84 10.76
CA SER A 153 17.79 6.11 10.32
C SER A 153 17.51 4.62 10.13
N VAL A 154 16.79 3.99 11.06
CA VAL A 154 16.38 2.59 10.98
C VAL A 154 15.52 2.32 9.74
N MET A 155 14.52 3.16 9.48
CA MET A 155 13.66 3.01 8.31
C MET A 155 14.41 3.23 7.00
N ILE A 156 15.24 4.27 6.91
CA ILE A 156 16.03 4.56 5.70
C ILE A 156 17.00 3.41 5.45
N SER A 157 17.71 2.93 6.46
CA SER A 157 18.65 1.81 6.34
C SER A 157 17.95 0.54 5.86
N ALA A 158 16.80 0.20 6.44
CA ALA A 158 16.02 -0.97 6.04
C ALA A 158 15.54 -0.86 4.57
N VAL A 159 15.08 0.31 4.16
CA VAL A 159 14.65 0.56 2.77
C VAL A 159 15.84 0.46 1.82
N LEU A 160 16.99 1.05 2.15
CA LEU A 160 18.19 1.00 1.31
C LEU A 160 18.71 -0.43 1.15
N VAL A 161 18.78 -1.20 2.24
CA VAL A 161 19.15 -2.62 2.17
C VAL A 161 18.17 -3.40 1.31
N GLY A 162 16.88 -3.21 1.51
CA GLY A 162 15.86 -3.89 0.72
C GLY A 162 15.91 -3.52 -0.76
N LEU A 163 16.10 -2.23 -1.08
CA LEU A 163 16.26 -1.77 -2.46
C LEU A 163 17.55 -2.33 -3.09
N ALA A 164 18.66 -2.39 -2.36
CA ALA A 164 19.89 -3.00 -2.85
C ALA A 164 19.67 -4.47 -3.23
N ILE A 165 19.00 -5.25 -2.37
CA ILE A 165 18.67 -6.65 -2.67
C ILE A 165 17.78 -6.76 -3.91
N VAL A 166 16.74 -5.93 -4.03
CA VAL A 166 15.84 -5.91 -5.19
C VAL A 166 16.58 -5.53 -6.47
N CYS A 167 17.46 -4.53 -6.42
CA CYS A 167 18.24 -4.09 -7.57
C CYS A 167 19.24 -5.18 -8.02
N VAL A 168 19.96 -5.79 -7.09
CA VAL A 168 20.89 -6.89 -7.39
C VAL A 168 20.13 -8.07 -8.01
N HIS A 169 19.06 -8.53 -7.37
CA HIS A 169 18.24 -9.60 -7.90
C HIS A 169 17.69 -9.25 -9.30
N GLY A 170 17.11 -8.06 -9.46
CA GLY A 170 16.52 -7.60 -10.71
C GLY A 170 17.55 -7.44 -11.84
N ALA A 171 18.80 -7.07 -11.54
CA ALA A 171 19.87 -6.94 -12.53
C ALA A 171 20.36 -8.30 -13.07
N PHE A 172 20.44 -9.30 -12.18
CA PHE A 172 20.98 -10.61 -12.54
C PHE A 172 19.92 -11.57 -13.09
N ARG A 173 18.64 -11.37 -12.78
CA ARG A 173 17.55 -12.18 -13.31
C ARG A 173 17.23 -11.80 -14.75
N VAL A 174 17.24 -12.79 -15.65
CA VAL A 174 16.77 -12.63 -17.04
C VAL A 174 15.25 -12.44 -17.04
N PRO A 175 14.73 -11.34 -17.61
CA PRO A 175 13.29 -11.12 -17.68
C PRO A 175 12.64 -12.10 -18.65
N GLU A 176 11.46 -12.61 -18.30
CA GLU A 176 10.66 -13.39 -19.24
C GLU A 176 10.00 -12.46 -20.26
N GLU A 177 10.35 -12.63 -21.53
CA GLU A 177 9.91 -11.72 -22.61
C GLU A 177 8.41 -11.79 -22.90
N LEU A 178 7.80 -12.95 -22.67
CA LEU A 178 6.37 -13.19 -22.94
C LEU A 178 5.40 -12.22 -22.24
N PHE A 179 5.81 -11.63 -21.11
CA PHE A 179 4.96 -10.70 -20.36
C PHE A 179 5.01 -9.25 -20.87
N PHE A 180 5.98 -8.89 -21.69
CA PHE A 180 6.13 -7.53 -22.16
C PHE A 180 5.33 -7.27 -23.43
N ASP A 181 5.14 -8.28 -24.26
CA ASP A 181 4.30 -8.18 -25.45
C ASP A 181 2.84 -7.92 -25.07
N ASP A 182 2.32 -8.56 -24.01
CA ASP A 182 0.96 -8.34 -23.51
C ASP A 182 0.80 -6.94 -22.88
N GLN A 183 1.86 -6.41 -22.25
CA GLN A 183 1.80 -5.11 -21.56
C GLN A 183 2.06 -3.95 -22.53
N GLU A 184 2.89 -4.13 -23.55
CA GLU A 184 3.03 -3.17 -24.65
C GLU A 184 1.75 -3.11 -25.48
N GLN A 185 1.09 -4.24 -25.71
CA GLN A 185 -0.20 -4.30 -26.40
C GLN A 185 -1.30 -3.59 -25.59
N SER A 186 -1.33 -3.73 -24.26
CA SER A 186 -2.31 -3.05 -23.40
C SER A 186 -2.03 -1.55 -23.27
N ASN A 187 -0.76 -1.15 -23.16
CA ASN A 187 -0.36 0.27 -23.11
C ASN A 187 -0.44 0.94 -24.49
N GLY A 188 -0.14 0.20 -25.56
CA GLY A 188 -0.35 0.66 -26.94
C GLY A 188 -1.80 0.94 -27.24
N GLY A 189 -2.72 0.13 -26.69
CA GLY A 189 -4.17 0.36 -26.77
C GLY A 189 -4.60 1.66 -26.08
N LEU A 190 -4.04 1.95 -24.91
CA LEU A 190 -4.37 3.15 -24.14
C LEU A 190 -3.76 4.42 -24.73
N LEU A 191 -2.52 4.35 -25.24
CA LEU A 191 -1.87 5.44 -25.97
C LEU A 191 -2.50 5.69 -27.34
N SER A 192 -2.97 4.66 -28.03
CA SER A 192 -3.72 4.82 -29.30
C SER A 192 -5.11 5.42 -29.07
N PHE A 193 -5.71 5.16 -27.91
CA PHE A 193 -6.99 5.78 -27.50
C PHE A 193 -6.80 7.26 -27.13
N LEU A 194 -5.70 7.62 -26.45
CA LEU A 194 -5.39 9.00 -26.07
C LEU A 194 -4.73 9.82 -27.20
N GLY A 195 -3.99 9.16 -28.08
CA GLY A 195 -3.27 9.76 -29.22
C GLY A 195 -4.02 9.69 -30.55
N GLY A 196 -5.35 9.83 -30.53
CA GLY A 196 -6.30 9.85 -31.63
C GLY A 196 -5.77 9.95 -33.04
N ARG A 197 -6.05 8.92 -33.84
CA ARG A 197 -6.45 9.05 -35.27
C ARG A 197 -5.48 9.65 -36.31
N ARG A 198 -4.17 9.55 -36.20
CA ARG A 198 -3.36 10.16 -37.27
C ARG A 198 -2.32 9.29 -38.00
N ILE A 199 -2.18 7.99 -37.78
CA ILE A 199 -1.11 7.18 -38.44
C ILE A 199 -1.63 5.88 -39.06
N ILE A 200 -2.83 5.81 -39.63
CA ILE A 200 -3.24 4.69 -40.48
C ILE A 200 -3.76 5.23 -41.81
N LYS A 201 -2.90 5.88 -42.57
CA LYS A 201 -3.17 6.23 -43.97
C LYS A 201 -1.94 6.25 -44.86
N LYS A 202 -0.94 5.40 -44.64
CA LYS A 202 0.25 5.37 -45.49
C LYS A 202 0.89 3.99 -45.77
N VAL A 203 0.15 2.90 -45.66
CA VAL A 203 0.61 1.60 -46.20
C VAL A 203 -0.58 0.91 -46.86
N ALA A 204 -1.02 1.42 -47.97
CA ALA A 204 -1.82 0.69 -48.94
C ALA A 204 -1.59 1.36 -50.31
N GLN A 205 -0.42 1.11 -50.92
CA GLN A 205 -0.30 1.24 -52.36
C GLN A 205 -0.36 -0.15 -52.98
N PRO A 206 -1.30 -0.42 -53.91
CA PRO A 206 -1.31 -1.66 -54.64
C PRO A 206 -0.17 -1.64 -55.67
N VAL A 207 0.64 -2.67 -55.63
CA VAL A 207 1.60 -2.97 -56.71
C VAL A 207 0.79 -3.34 -57.95
N ALA A 208 0.76 -2.43 -58.92
CA ALA A 208 0.22 -2.72 -60.24
C ALA A 208 1.15 -3.73 -60.91
N ARG A 209 0.60 -4.85 -61.37
CA ARG A 209 1.24 -5.80 -62.27
C ARG A 209 1.32 -5.15 -63.67
N VAL A 210 2.48 -5.21 -64.27
CA VAL A 210 2.69 -5.25 -65.74
C VAL A 210 3.30 -6.61 -66.04
#